data_d0a383347a9e7574761bba5fe65d3067
#
_entry.id   d0a383347a9e7574761bba5fe65d3067
#
_cell.length_a   1.000
_cell.length_b   1.000
_cell.length_c   1.000
_cell.angle_alpha   90.00
_cell.angle_beta   90.00
_cell.angle_gamma   90.00
#
_symmetry.space_group_name_H-M   'P 1'
#
loop_
_entity.id
_entity.type
_entity.pdbx_description
1 polymer ?
#
loop_
_entity_poly.entity_id
_entity_poly.type
_entity_poly.pdbx_seq_one_letter_code
_entity_poly.pdbx_strand_id
1 'polypeptide(L)'
;PEELEYIQAKTRYFLTQWTAHGSELEAGFEIKYDRFIVLGLNQENASASGCSIDASVHFIQELQQKMDVDLLDKMNVTYYNGAFIAHKSLLDFRKMAKNKSVSANTVVFNNLVNTKAQYKENWEVAAKDSWHSRFLA
;
A
#
# COMPACT_ATOMS: atom_id res chain seq x y z
N PRO A 1 15.39 7.88 6.79
CA PRO A 1 16.35 7.87 7.92
C PRO A 1 15.67 7.71 9.27
N GLU A 2 15.58 8.78 10.07
CA GLU A 2 14.95 8.69 11.39
C GLU A 2 13.46 8.33 11.32
N GLU A 3 12.74 8.86 10.34
CA GLU A 3 11.33 8.56 10.13
C GLU A 3 11.11 7.09 9.78
N LEU A 4 11.96 6.53 8.92
CA LEU A 4 11.89 5.12 8.56
C LEU A 4 12.18 4.22 9.75
N GLU A 5 13.17 4.56 10.56
CA GLU A 5 13.49 3.82 11.80
C GLU A 5 12.30 3.84 12.77
N TYR A 6 11.67 4.99 12.92
CA TYR A 6 10.49 5.15 13.77
C TYR A 6 9.35 4.26 13.29
N ILE A 7 9.05 4.30 11.99
CA ILE A 7 7.99 3.48 11.39
C ILE A 7 8.29 2.00 11.57
N GLN A 8 9.52 1.57 11.33
CA GLN A 8 9.93 0.17 11.50
C GLN A 8 9.73 -0.29 12.94
N ALA A 9 10.19 0.50 13.90
CA ALA A 9 10.08 0.14 15.32
C ALA A 9 8.61 0.06 15.75
N LYS A 10 7.79 1.02 15.38
CA LYS A 10 6.36 1.05 15.72
C LYS A 10 5.60 -0.09 15.04
N THR A 11 5.93 -0.41 13.79
CA THR A 11 5.28 -1.50 13.07
C THR A 11 5.63 -2.86 13.71
N ARG A 12 6.89 -3.08 14.07
CA ARG A 12 7.27 -4.30 14.79
C ARG A 12 6.51 -4.45 16.09
N TYR A 13 6.42 -3.37 16.85
CA TYR A 13 5.68 -3.39 18.11
C TYR A 13 4.19 -3.70 17.89
N PHE A 14 3.58 -3.04 16.89
CA PHE A 14 2.18 -3.30 16.54
C PHE A 14 1.95 -4.78 16.23
N LEU A 15 2.82 -5.39 15.45
CA LEU A 15 2.68 -6.80 15.06
C LEU A 15 2.74 -7.74 16.26
N THR A 16 3.51 -7.40 17.30
CA THR A 16 3.58 -8.23 18.51
C THR A 16 2.28 -8.20 19.31
N GLN A 17 1.46 -7.15 19.12
CA GLN A 17 0.19 -6.97 19.83
C GLN A 17 -1.03 -7.29 18.96
N TRP A 18 -0.83 -7.60 17.69
CA TRP A 18 -1.93 -7.77 16.74
C TRP A 18 -2.54 -9.16 16.91
N THR A 19 -3.84 -9.17 17.23
CA THR A 19 -4.56 -10.41 17.52
C THR A 19 -5.91 -10.43 16.80
N ALA A 20 -6.48 -11.64 16.66
CA ALA A 20 -7.86 -11.86 16.23
C ALA A 20 -8.53 -12.82 17.18
N HIS A 21 -9.65 -12.39 17.77
CA HIS A 21 -10.42 -13.19 18.75
C HIS A 21 -9.55 -13.71 19.91
N GLY A 22 -8.60 -12.88 20.36
CA GLY A 22 -7.69 -13.24 21.43
C GLY A 22 -6.53 -14.13 21.02
N SER A 23 -6.47 -14.55 19.77
CA SER A 23 -5.36 -15.36 19.23
C SER A 23 -4.33 -14.46 18.54
N GLU A 24 -3.05 -14.73 18.77
CA GLU A 24 -1.97 -14.04 18.10
C GLU A 24 -2.03 -14.26 16.60
N LEU A 25 -1.86 -13.19 15.82
CA LEU A 25 -1.77 -13.27 14.38
C LEU A 25 -0.32 -13.46 13.95
N GLU A 26 -0.09 -14.42 13.06
CA GLU A 26 1.22 -14.61 12.46
C GLU A 26 1.35 -13.63 11.30
N ALA A 27 2.08 -12.54 11.53
CA ALA A 27 2.13 -11.41 10.61
C ALA A 27 3.57 -10.95 10.38
N GLY A 28 3.78 -10.29 9.25
CA GLY A 28 5.03 -9.67 8.90
C GLY A 28 4.79 -8.33 8.23
N PHE A 29 5.86 -7.59 8.03
CA PHE A 29 5.76 -6.32 7.32
C PHE A 29 7.00 -6.08 6.46
N GLU A 30 6.83 -5.17 5.51
CA GLU A 30 7.90 -4.73 4.64
C GLU A 30 7.70 -3.24 4.36
N ILE A 31 8.79 -2.47 4.33
CA ILE A 31 8.74 -1.09 3.87
C ILE A 31 9.42 -1.07 2.51
N LYS A 32 8.64 -0.82 1.47
CA LYS A 32 9.06 -0.91 0.08
C LYS A 32 9.35 0.48 -0.47
N TYR A 33 10.53 0.64 -1.06
CA TYR A 33 10.94 1.88 -1.74
C TYR A 33 10.86 3.12 -0.86
N ASP A 34 10.93 2.96 0.48
CA ASP A 34 10.79 4.04 1.46
C ASP A 34 9.46 4.81 1.34
N ARG A 35 8.46 4.21 0.69
CA ARG A 35 7.15 4.85 0.41
C ARG A 35 5.95 4.04 0.87
N PHE A 36 6.08 2.72 0.92
CA PHE A 36 4.94 1.83 1.16
C PHE A 36 5.18 1.01 2.41
N ILE A 37 4.15 0.94 3.26
CA ILE A 37 4.10 0.01 4.40
C ILE A 37 3.22 -1.15 3.96
N VAL A 38 3.81 -2.35 3.91
CA VAL A 38 3.10 -3.56 3.51
C VAL A 38 2.96 -4.45 4.74
N LEU A 39 1.72 -4.78 5.08
CA LEU A 39 1.40 -5.69 6.18
C LEU A 39 0.92 -7.01 5.61
N GLY A 40 1.53 -8.09 6.01
CA GLY A 40 1.16 -9.44 5.58
C GLY A 40 0.74 -10.31 6.75
N LEU A 41 -0.16 -11.23 6.49
CA LEU A 41 -0.75 -12.09 7.52
C LEU A 41 -0.86 -13.51 7.00
N ASN A 42 -0.36 -14.45 7.79
CA ASN A 42 -0.57 -15.87 7.52
C ASN A 42 -1.87 -16.29 8.22
N GLN A 43 -2.87 -16.68 7.42
CA GLN A 43 -4.18 -17.04 7.95
C GLN A 43 -4.37 -18.55 8.17
N GLU A 44 -3.31 -19.34 8.10
CA GLU A 44 -3.40 -20.78 8.34
C GLU A 44 -3.81 -21.10 9.78
N ASN A 45 -3.27 -20.35 10.75
CA ASN A 45 -3.53 -20.57 12.18
C ASN A 45 -4.63 -19.67 12.73
N ALA A 46 -4.73 -18.46 12.22
CA ALA A 46 -5.75 -17.50 12.64
C ALA A 46 -6.02 -16.52 11.50
N SER A 47 -7.30 -16.33 11.17
CA SER A 47 -7.71 -15.36 10.17
C SER A 47 -7.91 -13.99 10.80
N ALA A 48 -7.68 -12.92 10.01
CA ALA A 48 -7.98 -11.58 10.45
C ALA A 48 -9.47 -11.44 10.74
N SER A 49 -9.80 -10.75 11.83
CA SER A 49 -11.17 -10.38 12.18
C SER A 49 -11.43 -8.94 11.77
N GLY A 50 -12.70 -8.52 11.79
CA GLY A 50 -13.05 -7.11 11.60
C GLY A 50 -12.32 -6.21 12.57
N CYS A 51 -12.25 -6.62 13.86
CA CYS A 51 -11.52 -5.86 14.89
C CYS A 51 -10.02 -5.79 14.60
N SER A 52 -9.40 -6.87 14.09
CA SER A 52 -7.97 -6.85 13.77
C SER A 52 -7.67 -5.98 12.56
N ILE A 53 -8.56 -5.98 11.56
CA ILE A 53 -8.44 -5.08 10.41
C ILE A 53 -8.56 -3.63 10.86
N ASP A 54 -9.55 -3.32 11.71
CA ASP A 54 -9.75 -1.98 12.27
C ASP A 54 -8.52 -1.53 13.07
N ALA A 55 -7.91 -2.44 13.83
CA ALA A 55 -6.70 -2.14 14.58
C ALA A 55 -5.55 -1.75 13.67
N SER A 56 -5.40 -2.42 12.52
CA SER A 56 -4.36 -2.07 11.56
C SER A 56 -4.60 -0.68 10.95
N VAL A 57 -5.84 -0.35 10.61
CA VAL A 57 -6.19 0.99 10.11
C VAL A 57 -5.91 2.05 11.18
N HIS A 58 -6.28 1.79 12.42
CA HIS A 58 -6.03 2.69 13.55
C HIS A 58 -4.54 2.97 13.73
N PHE A 59 -3.72 1.92 13.64
CA PHE A 59 -2.29 2.03 13.74
C PHE A 59 -1.73 2.95 12.64
N ILE A 60 -2.18 2.77 11.39
CA ILE A 60 -1.73 3.61 10.28
C ILE A 60 -2.21 5.06 10.46
N GLN A 61 -3.43 5.27 10.98
CA GLN A 61 -3.92 6.62 11.29
C GLN A 61 -3.04 7.33 12.31
N GLU A 62 -2.59 6.61 13.34
CA GLU A 62 -1.67 7.16 14.33
C GLU A 62 -0.33 7.54 13.70
N LEU A 63 0.20 6.71 12.80
CA LEU A 63 1.42 7.02 12.07
C LEU A 63 1.25 8.27 11.20
N GLN A 64 0.12 8.41 10.51
CA GLN A 64 -0.16 9.60 9.69
C GLN A 64 -0.09 10.87 10.52
N GLN A 65 -0.74 10.87 11.68
CA GLN A 65 -0.74 12.03 12.56
C GLN A 65 0.66 12.34 13.08
N LYS A 66 1.37 11.32 13.51
CA LYS A 66 2.70 11.49 14.10
C LYS A 66 3.72 11.99 13.09
N MET A 67 3.65 11.49 11.86
CA MET A 67 4.62 11.80 10.81
C MET A 67 4.18 12.97 9.92
N ASP A 68 2.95 13.44 10.07
CA ASP A 68 2.36 14.49 9.25
C ASP A 68 2.44 14.15 7.74
N VAL A 69 2.04 12.94 7.40
CA VAL A 69 2.02 12.44 6.02
C VAL A 69 0.70 11.71 5.74
N ASP A 70 0.35 11.61 4.46
CA ASP A 70 -0.82 10.85 4.01
C ASP A 70 -0.44 9.42 3.68
N LEU A 71 -1.00 8.44 4.42
CA LEU A 71 -0.76 7.02 4.19
C LEU A 71 -1.99 6.27 3.69
N LEU A 72 -3.19 6.78 3.98
CA LEU A 72 -4.45 6.11 3.67
C LEU A 72 -5.26 6.80 2.57
N ASP A 73 -4.69 7.77 1.89
CA ASP A 73 -5.37 8.45 0.80
C ASP A 73 -5.54 7.49 -0.39
N LYS A 74 -6.79 7.24 -0.77
CA LYS A 74 -7.15 6.35 -1.89
C LYS A 74 -7.34 7.10 -3.20
N MET A 75 -7.25 8.42 -3.17
CA MET A 75 -7.50 9.27 -4.33
C MET A 75 -6.22 9.70 -5.03
N ASN A 76 -5.18 8.86 -4.94
CA ASN A 76 -3.92 9.09 -5.63
C ASN A 76 -3.48 7.86 -6.41
N VAL A 77 -2.56 8.07 -7.33
CA VAL A 77 -1.95 7.02 -8.13
C VAL A 77 -0.44 7.13 -7.96
N THR A 78 0.22 6.02 -7.67
CA THR A 78 1.67 5.93 -7.65
C THR A 78 2.12 5.15 -8.88
N TYR A 79 3.15 5.64 -9.55
CA TYR A 79 3.61 5.08 -10.81
C TYR A 79 5.11 5.37 -11.00
N TYR A 80 5.72 4.69 -11.97
CA TYR A 80 7.09 4.98 -12.36
C TYR A 80 7.10 6.07 -13.43
N ASN A 81 7.80 7.15 -13.14
CA ASN A 81 8.12 8.19 -14.12
C ASN A 81 9.59 8.03 -14.50
N GLY A 82 9.84 7.24 -15.58
CA GLY A 82 11.17 6.81 -15.89
C GLY A 82 11.70 5.88 -14.81
N ALA A 83 12.83 6.23 -14.21
CA ALA A 83 13.44 5.45 -13.11
C ALA A 83 12.94 5.87 -11.73
N PHE A 84 12.11 6.90 -11.63
CA PHE A 84 11.65 7.47 -10.36
C PHE A 84 10.21 7.09 -10.06
N ILE A 85 9.93 6.89 -8.78
CA ILE A 85 8.56 6.67 -8.31
C ILE A 85 7.93 8.02 -8.03
N ALA A 86 6.77 8.27 -8.65
CA ALA A 86 6.03 9.52 -8.49
C ALA A 86 4.58 9.21 -8.10
N HIS A 87 3.88 10.21 -7.58
CA HIS A 87 2.46 10.08 -7.31
C HIS A 87 1.72 11.33 -7.77
N LYS A 88 0.47 11.13 -8.17
CA LYS A 88 -0.45 12.19 -8.59
C LYS A 88 -1.84 11.88 -8.06
N SER A 89 -2.69 12.90 -7.93
CA SER A 89 -4.09 12.67 -7.64
C SER A 89 -4.73 11.87 -8.79
N LEU A 90 -5.84 11.17 -8.50
CA LEU A 90 -6.59 10.47 -9.56
C LEU A 90 -6.96 11.40 -10.70
N LEU A 91 -7.38 12.63 -10.39
CA LEU A 91 -7.76 13.60 -11.39
C LEU A 91 -6.58 13.97 -12.28
N ASP A 92 -5.42 14.22 -11.69
CA ASP A 92 -4.21 14.58 -12.45
C ASP A 92 -3.72 13.41 -13.29
N PHE A 93 -3.76 12.19 -12.76
CA PHE A 93 -3.38 10.99 -13.53
C PHE A 93 -4.30 10.79 -14.73
N ARG A 94 -5.60 11.04 -14.55
CA ARG A 94 -6.57 10.97 -15.65
C ARG A 94 -6.23 11.97 -16.75
N LYS A 95 -5.85 13.20 -16.37
CA LYS A 95 -5.42 14.23 -17.33
C LYS A 95 -4.14 13.80 -18.06
N MET A 96 -3.19 13.20 -17.34
CA MET A 96 -1.95 12.68 -17.94
C MET A 96 -2.24 11.58 -18.96
N ALA A 97 -3.20 10.71 -18.68
CA ALA A 97 -3.61 9.68 -19.62
C ALA A 97 -4.22 10.28 -20.90
N LYS A 98 -5.04 11.31 -20.76
CA LYS A 98 -5.62 12.04 -21.90
C LYS A 98 -4.54 12.72 -22.74
N ASN A 99 -3.53 13.29 -22.09
CA ASN A 99 -2.42 13.98 -22.75
C ASN A 99 -1.35 13.01 -23.24
N LYS A 100 -1.54 11.71 -23.04
CA LYS A 100 -0.59 10.66 -23.42
C LYS A 100 0.76 10.78 -22.71
N SER A 101 0.81 11.46 -21.56
CA SER A 101 1.99 11.52 -20.69
C SER A 101 2.24 10.17 -20.00
N VAL A 102 1.18 9.38 -19.82
CA VAL A 102 1.25 8.00 -19.35
C VAL A 102 0.53 7.12 -20.36
N SER A 103 0.89 5.86 -20.44
CA SER A 103 0.37 4.93 -21.44
C SER A 103 -0.06 3.61 -20.81
N ALA A 104 -0.55 2.70 -21.63
CA ALA A 104 -0.88 1.34 -21.22
C ALA A 104 0.31 0.61 -20.60
N ASN A 105 1.53 0.94 -21.02
CA ASN A 105 2.75 0.29 -20.54
C ASN A 105 3.41 1.00 -19.36
N THR A 106 2.89 2.13 -18.92
CA THR A 106 3.38 2.81 -17.70
C THR A 106 3.19 1.89 -16.51
N VAL A 107 4.26 1.64 -15.74
CA VAL A 107 4.19 0.79 -14.56
C VAL A 107 3.55 1.57 -13.41
N VAL A 108 2.51 1.00 -12.83
CA VAL A 108 1.75 1.57 -11.72
C VAL A 108 1.79 0.62 -10.53
N PHE A 109 1.41 1.14 -9.36
CA PHE A 109 1.28 0.32 -8.16
C PHE A 109 -0.20 0.04 -7.91
N ASN A 110 -0.57 -1.22 -8.05
CA ASN A 110 -1.95 -1.66 -7.83
C ASN A 110 -2.16 -1.98 -6.35
N ASN A 111 -2.59 -0.98 -5.59
CA ASN A 111 -2.79 -1.12 -4.15
C ASN A 111 -4.10 -1.84 -3.79
N LEU A 112 -4.82 -2.37 -4.77
CA LEU A 112 -5.99 -3.22 -4.53
C LEU A 112 -5.63 -4.69 -4.36
N VAL A 113 -4.35 -5.05 -4.50
CA VAL A 113 -3.90 -6.43 -4.22
C VAL A 113 -4.17 -6.76 -2.75
N ASN A 114 -4.61 -7.97 -2.46
CA ASN A 114 -4.98 -8.37 -1.10
C ASN A 114 -4.40 -9.72 -0.67
N THR A 115 -3.60 -10.37 -1.51
CA THR A 115 -2.87 -11.58 -1.14
C THR A 115 -1.39 -11.42 -1.43
N LYS A 116 -0.57 -12.25 -0.76
CA LYS A 116 0.87 -12.22 -0.99
C LYS A 116 1.22 -12.54 -2.44
N ALA A 117 0.52 -13.50 -3.05
CA ALA A 117 0.74 -13.85 -4.45
C ALA A 117 0.42 -12.69 -5.37
N GLN A 118 -0.71 -12.00 -5.16
CA GLN A 118 -1.06 -10.81 -5.92
C GLN A 118 -0.04 -9.68 -5.71
N TYR A 119 0.42 -9.50 -4.48
CA TYR A 119 1.43 -8.50 -4.18
C TYR A 119 2.72 -8.75 -4.96
N LYS A 120 3.17 -9.99 -5.03
CA LYS A 120 4.39 -10.34 -5.77
C LYS A 120 4.25 -10.20 -7.28
N GLU A 121 3.10 -10.58 -7.82
CA GLU A 121 2.89 -10.69 -9.27
C GLU A 121 2.18 -9.49 -9.90
N ASN A 122 1.29 -8.83 -9.16
CA ASN A 122 0.36 -7.85 -9.74
C ASN A 122 0.39 -6.47 -9.07
N TRP A 123 1.31 -6.23 -8.14
CA TRP A 123 1.39 -4.93 -7.48
C TRP A 123 2.07 -3.90 -8.38
N GLU A 124 3.28 -4.20 -8.85
CA GLU A 124 3.98 -3.37 -9.84
C GLU A 124 3.67 -3.93 -11.21
N VAL A 125 2.73 -3.33 -11.92
CA VAL A 125 2.24 -3.85 -13.19
C VAL A 125 2.03 -2.71 -14.18
N ALA A 126 1.96 -3.06 -15.47
CA ALA A 126 1.57 -2.09 -16.48
C ALA A 126 0.14 -1.61 -16.22
N ALA A 127 -0.13 -0.34 -16.51
CA ALA A 127 -1.44 0.26 -16.26
C ALA A 127 -2.58 -0.51 -16.95
N LYS A 128 -2.33 -1.10 -18.10
CA LYS A 128 -3.32 -1.92 -18.83
C LYS A 128 -3.74 -3.17 -18.06
N ASP A 129 -2.89 -3.67 -17.16
CA ASP A 129 -3.11 -4.90 -16.39
C ASP A 129 -3.63 -4.63 -14.98
N SER A 130 -4.02 -3.40 -14.69
CA SER A 130 -4.55 -3.01 -13.38
C SER A 130 -5.84 -2.21 -13.54
N TRP A 131 -6.44 -1.80 -12.41
CA TRP A 131 -7.65 -0.97 -12.42
C TRP A 131 -7.40 0.40 -13.07
N HIS A 132 -6.14 0.81 -13.22
CA HIS A 132 -5.78 2.07 -13.88
C HIS A 132 -6.14 2.06 -15.38
N SER A 133 -6.39 0.89 -15.95
CA SER A 133 -6.77 0.76 -17.36
C SER A 133 -8.00 1.60 -17.72
N ARG A 134 -8.88 1.88 -16.77
CA ARG A 134 -10.08 2.71 -16.99
C ARG A 134 -9.75 4.12 -17.46
N PHE A 135 -8.54 4.59 -17.20
CA PHE A 135 -8.12 5.93 -17.61
C PHE A 135 -7.48 5.97 -19.01
N LEU A 136 -7.26 4.80 -19.61
CA LEU A 136 -6.55 4.65 -20.89
C LEU A 136 -7.57 4.50 -22.03
N ALA A 137 -8.39 5.44 -22.19
CA ALA A 137 -9.41 5.34 -23.24
C ALA A 137 -8.86 5.64 -24.65
#